data_0ac412bc54a0af6fe338b6448dbb8612
#
_entry.id   0ac412bc54a0af6fe338b6448dbb8612
#
_cell.length_a   1.000
_cell.length_b   1.000
_cell.length_c   1.000
_cell.angle_alpha   90.00
_cell.angle_beta   90.00
_cell.angle_gamma   90.00
#
_symmetry.space_group_name_H-M   'P 1'
#
loop_
_entity.id
_entity.type
_entity.pdbx_description
1 polymer ?
#
loop_
_entity_poly.entity_id
_entity_poly.type
_entity_poly.pdbx_seq_one_letter_code
_entity_poly.pdbx_strand_id
1 'polypeptide(L)'
;MRSLPTVEAYLNVIARPVRIEESGPDAPCDLTRRLEAAAPWIHIEPHEGPAPRTFTLHGPSPHGAIRFVGDLENRMVEPLVLTLGALGTGQVDLDTPATPVFLRDLQHPVHLQLVVSVSCPFCPASTAVVLRLACVSEKVNVDVVRADVPGAPRVRAVPTLLQGTRIVASGQMHEMALVEALLR
;
A
#
# COMPACT_ATOMS: atom_id res chain seq x y z
N MET A 1 -11.44 6.87 20.75
CA MET A 1 -10.39 7.20 19.76
C MET A 1 -9.17 6.37 20.15
N ARG A 2 -8.89 5.24 19.46
CA ARG A 2 -7.64 4.50 19.68
C ARG A 2 -6.51 5.36 19.12
N SER A 3 -5.53 5.71 19.93
CA SER A 3 -4.29 6.32 19.47
C SER A 3 -3.63 5.34 18.50
N LEU A 4 -3.39 5.76 17.27
CA LEU A 4 -2.60 4.99 16.32
C LEU A 4 -1.22 4.75 16.97
N PRO A 5 -0.74 3.50 17.03
CA PRO A 5 0.61 3.23 17.48
C PRO A 5 1.58 4.03 16.61
N THR A 6 2.65 4.51 17.22
CA THR A 6 3.69 5.23 16.46
C THR A 6 4.33 4.30 15.42
N VAL A 7 4.84 4.87 14.35
CA VAL A 7 5.60 4.12 13.31
C VAL A 7 6.64 3.20 13.94
N GLU A 8 7.32 3.66 14.99
CA GLU A 8 8.30 2.88 15.77
C GLU A 8 7.72 1.62 16.40
N ALA A 9 6.46 1.65 16.86
CA ALA A 9 5.83 0.47 17.45
C ALA A 9 5.62 -0.65 16.41
N TYR A 10 5.38 -0.30 15.16
CA TYR A 10 5.28 -1.29 14.07
C TYR A 10 6.64 -1.83 13.62
N LEU A 11 7.71 -1.05 13.72
CA LEU A 11 9.05 -1.47 13.38
C LEU A 11 9.68 -2.38 14.46
N ASN A 12 9.25 -2.27 15.71
CA ASN A 12 9.73 -3.05 16.85
C ASN A 12 9.01 -4.40 17.05
N VAL A 13 8.17 -4.84 16.12
CA VAL A 13 7.51 -6.15 16.19
C VAL A 13 8.46 -7.28 15.78
N ILE A 14 8.23 -8.47 16.32
CA ILE A 14 8.85 -9.69 15.82
C ILE A 14 8.07 -10.13 14.58
N ALA A 15 8.67 -9.96 13.40
CA ALA A 15 8.04 -10.24 12.13
C ALA A 15 8.93 -11.19 11.29
N ARG A 16 8.29 -11.89 10.38
CA ARG A 16 8.99 -12.66 9.34
C ARG A 16 9.57 -11.69 8.31
N PRO A 17 10.65 -12.07 7.60
CA PRO A 17 11.28 -11.20 6.62
C PRO A 17 10.31 -10.68 5.55
N VAL A 18 10.38 -9.37 5.30
CA VAL A 18 9.68 -8.67 4.23
C VAL A 18 10.72 -8.01 3.35
N ARG A 19 10.52 -8.05 2.05
CA ARG A 19 11.42 -7.48 1.07
C ARG A 19 10.77 -6.27 0.38
N ILE A 20 11.55 -5.21 0.21
CA ILE A 20 11.18 -4.05 -0.61
C ILE A 20 12.11 -4.04 -1.81
N GLU A 21 11.57 -4.29 -2.98
CA GLU A 21 12.27 -4.06 -4.24
C GLU A 21 12.10 -2.58 -4.61
N GLU A 22 13.17 -1.82 -4.51
CA GLU A 22 13.20 -0.41 -4.85
C GLU A 22 13.85 -0.21 -6.20
N SER A 23 13.16 0.45 -7.13
CA SER A 23 13.72 0.85 -8.42
C SER A 23 13.59 2.35 -8.61
N GLY A 24 14.68 3.01 -8.99
CA GLY A 24 14.68 4.45 -9.22
C GLY A 24 16.06 5.06 -9.18
N PRO A 25 16.16 6.39 -9.41
CA PRO A 25 17.43 7.10 -9.31
C PRO A 25 17.95 7.06 -7.86
N ASP A 26 19.26 6.85 -7.70
CA ASP A 26 19.96 6.81 -6.41
C ASP A 26 19.35 5.78 -5.41
N ALA A 27 18.88 4.63 -5.92
CA ALA A 27 18.41 3.55 -5.04
C ALA A 27 19.60 2.86 -4.31
N PRO A 28 19.48 2.52 -3.00
CA PRO A 28 18.35 2.77 -2.12
C PRO A 28 18.27 4.22 -1.65
N CYS A 29 17.06 4.75 -1.50
CA CYS A 29 16.84 6.11 -1.00
C CYS A 29 16.99 6.19 0.53
N ASP A 30 16.97 7.41 1.08
CA ASP A 30 17.12 7.62 2.52
C ASP A 30 16.00 6.94 3.33
N LEU A 31 14.77 6.95 2.83
CA LEU A 31 13.64 6.30 3.50
C LEU A 31 13.89 4.80 3.69
N THR A 32 14.25 4.07 2.63
CA THR A 32 14.44 2.62 2.69
C THR A 32 15.66 2.24 3.50
N ARG A 33 16.77 2.98 3.42
CA ARG A 33 17.94 2.78 4.31
C ARG A 33 17.57 2.93 5.79
N ARG A 34 16.73 3.90 6.13
CA ARG A 34 16.26 4.10 7.50
C ARG A 34 15.32 2.99 7.96
N LEU A 35 14.45 2.47 7.09
CA LEU A 35 13.57 1.35 7.41
C LEU A 35 14.38 0.08 7.68
N GLU A 36 15.35 -0.25 6.84
CA GLU A 36 16.23 -1.41 7.02
C GLU A 36 17.06 -1.31 8.30
N ALA A 37 17.60 -0.11 8.60
CA ALA A 37 18.35 0.12 9.84
C ALA A 37 17.48 0.02 11.10
N ALA A 38 16.20 0.38 11.01
CA ALA A 38 15.26 0.39 12.14
C ALA A 38 14.63 -0.98 12.42
N ALA A 39 14.56 -1.87 11.40
CA ALA A 39 13.86 -3.15 11.52
C ALA A 39 14.63 -4.27 10.79
N PRO A 40 15.28 -5.19 11.51
CA PRO A 40 16.15 -6.22 10.91
C PRO A 40 15.39 -7.26 10.06
N TRP A 41 14.06 -7.25 10.09
CA TRP A 41 13.22 -8.09 9.26
C TRP A 41 12.83 -7.44 7.92
N ILE A 42 13.23 -6.17 7.69
CA ILE A 42 13.04 -5.49 6.41
C ILE A 42 14.33 -5.61 5.60
N HIS A 43 14.22 -6.12 4.38
CA HIS A 43 15.34 -6.25 3.45
C HIS A 43 15.08 -5.40 2.21
N ILE A 44 16.06 -4.61 1.82
CA ILE A 44 15.97 -3.75 0.64
C ILE A 44 16.75 -4.39 -0.51
N GLU A 45 16.09 -4.53 -1.66
CA GLU A 45 16.72 -4.88 -2.94
C GLU A 45 16.70 -3.66 -3.86
N PRO A 46 17.79 -2.88 -3.89
CA PRO A 46 17.83 -1.68 -4.70
C PRO A 46 18.21 -1.99 -6.15
N HIS A 47 17.53 -1.34 -7.08
CA HIS A 47 17.84 -1.36 -8.51
C HIS A 47 17.93 0.08 -9.02
N GLU A 48 19.04 0.44 -9.62
CA GLU A 48 19.13 1.72 -10.30
C GLU A 48 18.20 1.73 -11.51
N GLY A 49 17.40 2.77 -11.65
CA GLY A 49 16.39 2.86 -12.70
C GLY A 49 15.94 4.29 -12.96
N PRO A 50 15.13 4.51 -14.00
CA PRO A 50 14.58 5.82 -14.30
C PRO A 50 13.55 6.26 -13.27
N ALA A 51 13.28 7.58 -13.21
CA ALA A 51 12.09 8.09 -12.51
C ALA A 51 10.79 7.70 -13.26
N PRO A 52 9.67 7.54 -12.54
CA PRO A 52 9.51 7.70 -11.09
C PRO A 52 10.06 6.51 -10.30
N ARG A 53 10.51 6.74 -9.06
CA ARG A 53 10.89 5.69 -8.12
C ARG A 53 9.68 4.79 -7.83
N THR A 54 9.95 3.50 -7.67
CA THR A 54 8.93 2.52 -7.30
C THR A 54 9.39 1.66 -6.12
N PHE A 55 8.43 1.23 -5.31
CA PHE A 55 8.64 0.30 -4.21
C PHE A 55 7.65 -0.85 -4.35
N THR A 56 8.14 -2.04 -4.63
CA THR A 56 7.31 -3.26 -4.67
C THR A 56 7.52 -4.04 -3.39
N LEU A 57 6.43 -4.41 -2.72
CA LEU A 57 6.48 -5.10 -1.44
C LEU A 57 6.26 -6.60 -1.61
N HIS A 58 7.09 -7.39 -0.94
CA HIS A 58 7.02 -8.84 -0.96
C HIS A 58 6.98 -9.38 0.47
N GLY A 59 5.89 -10.03 0.83
CA GLY A 59 5.70 -10.67 2.14
C GLY A 59 5.98 -12.17 2.11
N PRO A 60 6.12 -12.82 3.28
CA PRO A 60 6.36 -14.26 3.40
C PRO A 60 5.12 -15.13 3.16
N SER A 61 3.93 -14.53 3.18
CA SER A 61 2.65 -15.20 2.89
C SER A 61 2.06 -14.72 1.57
N PRO A 62 1.21 -15.52 0.92
CA PRO A 62 0.50 -15.08 -0.27
C PRO A 62 -0.32 -13.82 -0.03
N HIS A 63 -0.16 -12.83 -0.90
CA HIS A 63 -0.87 -11.57 -0.91
C HIS A 63 -0.95 -11.03 -2.35
N GLY A 64 -1.80 -10.03 -2.60
CA GLY A 64 -1.83 -9.33 -3.87
C GLY A 64 -0.57 -8.51 -4.11
N ALA A 65 -0.28 -8.18 -5.36
CA ALA A 65 0.84 -7.30 -5.69
C ALA A 65 0.60 -5.90 -5.10
N ILE A 66 1.60 -5.38 -4.40
CA ILE A 66 1.56 -4.05 -3.76
C ILE A 66 2.74 -3.23 -4.27
N ARG A 67 2.45 -2.11 -4.91
CA ARG A 67 3.47 -1.22 -5.45
C ARG A 67 3.13 0.24 -5.14
N PHE A 68 4.13 1.01 -4.76
CA PHE A 68 4.08 2.46 -4.67
C PHE A 68 4.86 3.05 -5.84
N VAL A 69 4.33 4.11 -6.45
CA VAL A 69 4.91 4.81 -7.60
C VAL A 69 5.07 6.29 -7.27
N GLY A 70 6.30 6.76 -7.20
CA GLY A 70 6.73 8.08 -6.73
C GLY A 70 7.33 8.03 -5.33
N ASP A 71 8.07 9.06 -4.98
CA ASP A 71 8.71 9.17 -3.66
C ASP A 71 7.66 9.26 -2.55
N LEU A 72 7.95 8.59 -1.44
CA LEU A 72 7.09 8.59 -0.25
C LEU A 72 7.62 9.58 0.77
N GLU A 73 6.78 10.53 1.15
CA GLU A 73 7.11 11.61 2.05
C GLU A 73 6.02 11.84 3.09
N ASN A 74 6.39 12.46 4.20
CA ASN A 74 5.46 12.89 5.24
C ASN A 74 4.55 11.74 5.71
N ARG A 75 3.24 12.01 5.77
CA ARG A 75 2.24 11.06 6.24
C ARG A 75 2.03 9.85 5.32
N MET A 76 2.53 9.89 4.07
CA MET A 76 2.45 8.75 3.15
C MET A 76 3.44 7.62 3.49
N VAL A 77 4.40 7.85 4.39
CA VAL A 77 5.27 6.81 4.97
C VAL A 77 4.47 5.88 5.90
N GLU A 78 3.45 6.40 6.60
CA GLU A 78 2.64 5.64 7.55
C GLU A 78 1.96 4.40 6.91
N PRO A 79 1.19 4.50 5.80
CA PRO A 79 0.59 3.32 5.17
C PRO A 79 1.63 2.32 4.64
N LEU A 80 2.83 2.75 4.22
CA LEU A 80 3.92 1.83 3.88
C LEU A 80 4.32 0.99 5.10
N VAL A 81 4.61 1.63 6.24
CA VAL A 81 5.05 0.95 7.47
C VAL A 81 3.95 0.02 8.02
N LEU A 82 2.69 0.45 8.00
CA LEU A 82 1.55 -0.40 8.38
C LEU A 82 1.46 -1.66 7.50
N THR A 83 1.67 -1.50 6.20
CA THR A 83 1.65 -2.62 5.24
C THR A 83 2.80 -3.58 5.46
N LEU A 84 4.02 -3.07 5.68
CA LEU A 84 5.19 -3.90 6.01
C LEU A 84 4.94 -4.72 7.29
N GLY A 85 4.41 -4.09 8.34
CA GLY A 85 4.03 -4.77 9.56
C GLY A 85 2.98 -5.86 9.35
N ALA A 86 1.94 -5.57 8.55
CA ALA A 86 0.90 -6.53 8.20
C ALA A 86 1.46 -7.73 7.43
N LEU A 87 2.31 -7.49 6.43
CA LEU A 87 2.97 -8.55 5.66
C LEU A 87 3.91 -9.40 6.51
N GLY A 88 4.73 -8.78 7.36
CA GLY A 88 5.70 -9.49 8.21
C GLY A 88 5.06 -10.30 9.33
N THR A 89 4.04 -9.77 9.98
CA THR A 89 3.33 -10.47 11.07
C THR A 89 2.25 -11.42 10.57
N GLY A 90 1.71 -11.19 9.38
CA GLY A 90 0.52 -11.86 8.87
C GLY A 90 -0.78 -11.40 9.55
N GLN A 91 -0.71 -10.33 10.33
CA GLN A 91 -1.88 -9.75 11.03
C GLN A 91 -2.31 -8.46 10.33
N VAL A 92 -3.53 -8.44 9.84
CA VAL A 92 -4.13 -7.28 9.18
C VAL A 92 -5.30 -6.78 10.03
N ASP A 93 -5.27 -5.51 10.43
CA ASP A 93 -6.34 -4.88 11.20
C ASP A 93 -7.51 -4.53 10.28
N LEU A 94 -8.42 -5.48 10.08
CA LEU A 94 -9.61 -5.36 9.24
C LEU A 94 -10.79 -4.83 10.05
N ASP A 95 -11.67 -4.06 9.40
CA ASP A 95 -12.92 -3.58 10.00
C ASP A 95 -13.86 -4.77 10.28
N THR A 96 -13.79 -5.82 9.46
CA THR A 96 -14.50 -7.09 9.68
C THR A 96 -13.65 -8.31 9.31
N PRO A 97 -13.67 -9.38 10.13
CA PRO A 97 -12.98 -10.62 9.80
C PRO A 97 -13.55 -11.36 8.57
N ALA A 98 -14.71 -10.94 8.08
CA ALA A 98 -15.34 -11.51 6.89
C ALA A 98 -14.72 -10.99 5.57
N THR A 99 -13.97 -9.90 5.57
CA THR A 99 -13.35 -9.31 4.37
C THR A 99 -12.60 -10.34 3.51
N PRO A 100 -11.70 -11.19 4.04
CA PRO A 100 -11.00 -12.18 3.22
C PRO A 100 -11.95 -13.20 2.57
N VAL A 101 -13.07 -13.52 3.22
CA VAL A 101 -14.08 -14.45 2.68
C VAL A 101 -14.75 -13.80 1.47
N PHE A 102 -15.21 -12.57 1.59
CA PHE A 102 -15.83 -11.84 0.47
C PHE A 102 -14.89 -11.67 -0.71
N LEU A 103 -13.62 -11.37 -0.46
CA LEU A 103 -12.64 -11.20 -1.54
C LEU A 103 -12.30 -12.51 -2.30
N ARG A 104 -12.57 -13.69 -1.71
CA ARG A 104 -12.47 -14.98 -2.42
C ARG A 104 -13.51 -15.11 -3.53
N ASP A 105 -14.65 -14.44 -3.39
CA ASP A 105 -15.76 -14.48 -4.35
C ASP A 105 -15.49 -13.63 -5.61
N LEU A 106 -14.41 -12.83 -5.62
CA LEU A 106 -13.95 -12.18 -6.85
C LEU A 106 -13.72 -13.22 -7.95
N GLN A 107 -14.38 -13.06 -9.09
CA GLN A 107 -14.30 -14.01 -10.21
C GLN A 107 -12.91 -14.01 -10.86
N HIS A 108 -12.26 -12.82 -10.87
CA HIS A 108 -10.93 -12.61 -11.46
C HIS A 108 -10.11 -11.71 -10.57
N PRO A 109 -8.77 -11.80 -10.64
CA PRO A 109 -7.91 -10.81 -10.00
C PRO A 109 -8.23 -9.39 -10.51
N VAL A 110 -8.25 -8.45 -9.57
CA VAL A 110 -8.46 -7.02 -9.87
C VAL A 110 -7.15 -6.27 -9.72
N HIS A 111 -6.92 -5.29 -10.59
CA HIS A 111 -5.81 -4.36 -10.48
C HIS A 111 -6.36 -2.97 -10.21
N LEU A 112 -6.00 -2.42 -9.08
CA LEU A 112 -6.45 -1.14 -8.56
C LEU A 112 -5.32 -0.13 -8.62
N GLN A 113 -5.63 1.09 -9.05
CA GLN A 113 -4.71 2.23 -9.00
C GLN A 113 -5.29 3.27 -8.04
N LEU A 114 -4.61 3.49 -6.92
CA LEU A 114 -4.97 4.53 -5.96
C LEU A 114 -4.12 5.77 -6.21
N VAL A 115 -4.74 6.80 -6.76
CA VAL A 115 -4.08 8.09 -7.01
C VAL A 115 -4.10 8.94 -5.75
N VAL A 116 -2.93 9.37 -5.30
CA VAL A 116 -2.71 10.06 -4.02
C VAL A 116 -1.84 11.31 -4.17
N SER A 117 -1.84 12.17 -3.14
CA SER A 117 -0.89 13.27 -3.02
C SER A 117 -0.32 13.32 -1.59
N VAL A 118 0.95 13.70 -1.46
CA VAL A 118 1.64 13.85 -0.16
C VAL A 118 1.05 14.96 0.70
N SER A 119 0.38 15.94 0.10
CA SER A 119 -0.30 17.03 0.79
C SER A 119 -1.75 16.74 1.17
N CYS A 120 -2.32 15.63 0.72
CA CYS A 120 -3.72 15.27 0.95
C CYS A 120 -3.90 14.69 2.37
N PRO A 121 -4.76 15.27 3.22
CA PRO A 121 -4.93 14.79 4.59
C PRO A 121 -5.67 13.43 4.69
N PHE A 122 -6.46 13.05 3.68
CA PHE A 122 -7.24 11.81 3.63
C PHE A 122 -6.50 10.66 2.94
N CYS A 123 -5.43 10.96 2.17
CA CYS A 123 -4.72 9.96 1.40
C CYS A 123 -4.08 8.87 2.27
N PRO A 124 -3.40 9.15 3.39
CA PRO A 124 -2.78 8.08 4.19
C PRO A 124 -3.78 7.06 4.70
N ALA A 125 -4.90 7.51 5.29
CA ALA A 125 -5.93 6.62 5.82
C ALA A 125 -6.60 5.77 4.71
N SER A 126 -6.95 6.40 3.58
CA SER A 126 -7.52 5.68 2.44
C SER A 126 -6.54 4.68 1.83
N THR A 127 -5.24 5.02 1.77
CA THR A 127 -4.20 4.10 1.31
C THR A 127 -4.10 2.88 2.23
N ALA A 128 -4.09 3.07 3.55
CA ALA A 128 -4.05 1.97 4.50
C ALA A 128 -5.24 1.02 4.33
N VAL A 129 -6.45 1.55 4.13
CA VAL A 129 -7.66 0.72 3.89
C VAL A 129 -7.52 -0.10 2.61
N VAL A 130 -7.12 0.50 1.49
CA VAL A 130 -6.97 -0.20 0.21
C VAL A 130 -5.90 -1.29 0.28
N LEU A 131 -4.76 -1.00 0.92
CA LEU A 131 -3.64 -1.95 1.05
C LEU A 131 -3.97 -3.15 1.95
N ARG A 132 -4.84 -2.99 2.97
CA ARG A 132 -5.34 -4.11 3.77
C ARG A 132 -6.01 -5.18 2.90
N LEU A 133 -6.77 -4.78 1.87
CA LEU A 133 -7.43 -5.71 0.95
C LEU A 133 -6.38 -6.53 0.16
N ALA A 134 -5.31 -5.89 -0.31
CA ALA A 134 -4.21 -6.59 -0.98
C ALA A 134 -3.44 -7.52 -0.03
N CYS A 135 -3.24 -7.12 1.23
CA CYS A 135 -2.55 -7.97 2.22
C CYS A 135 -3.30 -9.28 2.51
N VAL A 136 -4.63 -9.31 2.35
CA VAL A 136 -5.47 -10.49 2.69
C VAL A 136 -6.01 -11.23 1.46
N SER A 137 -5.67 -10.81 0.25
CA SER A 137 -6.19 -11.44 -0.97
C SER A 137 -5.19 -11.37 -2.13
N GLU A 138 -4.77 -12.51 -2.65
CA GLU A 138 -3.95 -12.60 -3.88
C GLU A 138 -4.67 -12.08 -5.13
N LYS A 139 -5.98 -11.92 -5.06
CA LYS A 139 -6.79 -11.41 -6.18
C LYS A 139 -6.84 -9.86 -6.23
N VAL A 140 -6.34 -9.15 -5.20
CA VAL A 140 -6.38 -7.69 -5.13
C VAL A 140 -4.97 -7.14 -5.29
N ASN A 141 -4.66 -6.60 -6.47
CA ASN A 141 -3.38 -5.97 -6.77
C ASN A 141 -3.54 -4.45 -6.70
N VAL A 142 -2.61 -3.75 -6.07
CA VAL A 142 -2.71 -2.31 -5.82
C VAL A 142 -1.44 -1.57 -6.21
N ASP A 143 -1.59 -0.59 -7.09
CA ASP A 143 -0.60 0.47 -7.31
C ASP A 143 -1.05 1.74 -6.59
N VAL A 144 -0.25 2.24 -5.64
CA VAL A 144 -0.42 3.55 -5.04
C VAL A 144 0.41 4.54 -5.83
N VAL A 145 -0.23 5.43 -6.58
CA VAL A 145 0.43 6.30 -7.57
C VAL A 145 0.33 7.75 -7.12
N ARG A 146 1.46 8.44 -6.99
CA ARG A 146 1.45 9.89 -6.78
C ARG A 146 0.89 10.61 -8.01
N ALA A 147 0.02 11.57 -7.79
CA ALA A 147 -0.66 12.31 -8.87
C ALA A 147 0.30 13.18 -9.71
N ASP A 148 1.48 13.51 -9.17
CA ASP A 148 2.48 14.37 -9.80
C ASP A 148 3.57 13.61 -10.58
N VAL A 149 3.55 12.27 -10.58
CA VAL A 149 4.51 11.51 -11.37
C VAL A 149 4.12 11.41 -12.84
N PRO A 150 5.08 11.33 -13.76
CA PRO A 150 4.81 11.12 -15.18
C PRO A 150 3.97 9.85 -15.42
N GLY A 151 2.92 9.96 -16.21
CA GLY A 151 2.03 8.83 -16.54
C GLY A 151 0.98 8.50 -15.47
N ALA A 152 0.90 9.25 -14.36
CA ALA A 152 -0.15 9.07 -13.36
C ALA A 152 -1.54 9.26 -13.99
N PRO A 153 -2.55 8.45 -13.57
CA PRO A 153 -3.92 8.64 -14.02
C PRO A 153 -4.43 10.05 -13.70
N ARG A 154 -5.09 10.70 -14.67
CA ARG A 154 -5.69 12.01 -14.45
C ARG A 154 -6.98 11.87 -13.68
N VAL A 155 -7.05 12.44 -12.47
CA VAL A 155 -8.22 12.45 -11.60
C VAL A 155 -8.58 13.88 -11.20
N ARG A 156 -9.84 14.11 -10.83
CA ARG A 156 -10.32 15.44 -10.40
C ARG A 156 -9.98 15.74 -8.94
N ALA A 157 -9.81 14.73 -8.14
CA ALA A 157 -9.53 14.83 -6.70
C ALA A 157 -8.71 13.62 -6.23
N VAL A 158 -8.03 13.77 -5.08
CA VAL A 158 -7.30 12.68 -4.42
C VAL A 158 -7.82 12.54 -2.96
N PRO A 159 -7.85 11.32 -2.42
CA PRO A 159 -7.56 10.05 -3.08
C PRO A 159 -8.65 9.61 -4.05
N THR A 160 -8.29 8.98 -5.15
CA THR A 160 -9.24 8.34 -6.08
C THR A 160 -8.73 6.93 -6.42
N LEU A 161 -9.60 5.92 -6.25
CA LEU A 161 -9.34 4.54 -6.56
C LEU A 161 -9.95 4.18 -7.91
N LEU A 162 -9.13 3.64 -8.79
CA LEU A 162 -9.49 3.26 -10.15
C LEU A 162 -9.33 1.75 -10.35
N GLN A 163 -10.19 1.16 -11.17
CA GLN A 163 -10.01 -0.14 -11.80
C GLN A 163 -10.06 0.07 -13.33
N GLY A 164 -8.89 0.06 -13.95
CA GLY A 164 -8.77 0.55 -15.34
C GLY A 164 -9.20 2.01 -15.43
N THR A 165 -10.25 2.30 -16.21
CA THR A 165 -10.82 3.65 -16.33
C THR A 165 -12.01 3.91 -15.40
N ARG A 166 -12.53 2.87 -14.73
CA ARG A 166 -13.67 2.98 -13.81
C ARG A 166 -13.21 3.55 -12.48
N ILE A 167 -13.87 4.61 -12.00
CA ILE A 167 -13.71 5.10 -10.62
C ILE A 167 -14.47 4.13 -9.70
N VAL A 168 -13.74 3.47 -8.80
CA VAL A 168 -14.29 2.60 -7.76
C VAL A 168 -14.71 3.42 -6.55
N ALA A 169 -13.86 4.36 -6.12
CA ALA A 169 -14.13 5.25 -5.00
C ALA A 169 -13.33 6.55 -5.13
N SER A 170 -13.79 7.63 -4.47
CA SER A 170 -13.08 8.90 -4.38
C SER A 170 -13.32 9.53 -3.01
N GLY A 171 -12.31 10.21 -2.45
CA GLY A 171 -12.33 10.76 -1.11
C GLY A 171 -12.01 9.71 -0.04
N GLN A 172 -12.56 9.91 1.17
CA GLN A 172 -12.35 8.97 2.28
C GLN A 172 -12.92 7.59 1.94
N MET A 173 -12.13 6.55 2.18
CA MET A 173 -12.48 5.17 1.82
C MET A 173 -12.75 4.35 3.07
N HIS A 174 -13.72 3.41 2.96
CA HIS A 174 -14.12 2.47 4.00
C HIS A 174 -14.07 1.04 3.45
N GLU A 175 -13.58 0.11 4.26
CA GLU A 175 -13.27 -1.26 3.84
C GLU A 175 -14.47 -1.97 3.18
N MET A 176 -15.61 -2.03 3.88
CA MET A 176 -16.79 -2.74 3.36
C MET A 176 -17.36 -2.10 2.09
N ALA A 177 -17.36 -0.78 2.00
CA ALA A 177 -17.81 -0.09 0.79
C ALA A 177 -16.93 -0.43 -0.43
N LEU A 178 -15.62 -0.60 -0.22
CA LEU A 178 -14.70 -1.04 -1.28
C LEU A 178 -14.96 -2.50 -1.66
N VAL A 179 -15.10 -3.40 -0.69
CA VAL A 179 -15.42 -4.82 -0.95
C VAL A 179 -16.69 -4.95 -1.78
N GLU A 180 -17.78 -4.27 -1.40
CA GLU A 180 -19.02 -4.25 -2.16
C GLU A 180 -18.85 -3.70 -3.58
N ALA A 181 -18.06 -2.64 -3.74
CA ALA A 181 -17.80 -2.04 -5.06
C ALA A 181 -16.97 -2.95 -5.98
N LEU A 182 -16.12 -3.82 -5.42
CA LEU A 182 -15.29 -4.77 -6.17
C LEU A 182 -16.06 -6.02 -6.57
N LEU A 183 -17.10 -6.41 -5.83
CA LEU A 183 -17.93 -7.58 -6.10
C LEU A 183 -19.05 -7.30 -7.14
N ARG A 184 -19.30 -6.06 -7.50
CA ARG A 184 -20.25 -5.62 -8.54
C ARG A 184 -19.63 -5.65 -9.94
#